data_4ad869dd46567209e078102d078366eb
#
_entry.id   4ad869dd46567209e078102d078366eb
#
_cell.length_a   1.000
_cell.length_b   1.000
_cell.length_c   1.000
_cell.angle_alpha   90.00
_cell.angle_beta   90.00
_cell.angle_gamma   90.00
#
_symmetry.space_group_name_H-M   'P 1'
#
loop_
_entity.id
_entity.type
_entity.pdbx_description
1 polymer ?
#
loop_
_entity_poly.entity_id
_entity_poly.type
_entity_poly.pdbx_seq_one_letter_code
_entity_poly.pdbx_strand_id
1 'polypeptide(L)'
;MLLRTGTPLTGRQVHRLLEGSFSLRAVQDALRFAESIGLVTTETVGRAMLHHVNTDHFAVAPLRVLRDPMAALEAVIAENVDEWVESVILFGSVARGEASDRSDIDLAVITISDWNGQADLQDAVQRRMGCSCDVLVQTCARFDELARAGEPVIGDIIRDGIAMYGERPSTMRKS
;
A
#
# COMPACT_ATOMS: atom_id res chain seq x y z
N MET A 1 2.37 16.62 -2.50
CA MET A 1 3.49 16.69 -3.46
C MET A 1 4.81 16.22 -2.84
N LEU A 2 5.31 16.80 -1.75
CA LEU A 2 6.56 16.38 -1.11
C LEU A 2 6.59 14.87 -0.77
N LEU A 3 5.50 14.35 -0.19
CA LEU A 3 5.37 12.89 0.07
C LEU A 3 5.38 12.03 -1.21
N ARG A 4 4.92 12.59 -2.34
CA ARG A 4 4.86 11.87 -3.62
C ARG A 4 6.22 11.77 -4.30
N THR A 5 6.97 12.86 -4.30
CA THR A 5 8.25 12.94 -5.01
C THR A 5 9.41 12.35 -4.21
N GLY A 6 9.30 12.34 -2.87
CA GLY A 6 10.38 11.93 -1.98
C GLY A 6 11.62 12.84 -2.04
N THR A 7 11.58 13.92 -2.83
CA THR A 7 12.70 14.83 -3.06
C THR A 7 12.41 16.23 -2.53
N PRO A 8 13.45 16.99 -2.15
CA PRO A 8 13.31 18.38 -1.76
C PRO A 8 12.75 19.23 -2.89
N LEU A 9 11.81 20.12 -2.57
CA LEU A 9 11.19 21.01 -3.55
C LEU A 9 11.11 22.44 -3.02
N THR A 10 11.30 23.43 -3.89
CA THR A 10 10.94 24.81 -3.59
C THR A 10 9.43 25.03 -3.64
N GLY A 11 8.91 26.05 -2.93
CA GLY A 11 7.49 26.38 -2.99
C GLY A 11 6.97 26.65 -4.41
N ARG A 12 7.81 27.16 -5.31
CA ARG A 12 7.46 27.35 -6.74
C ARG A 12 7.36 26.01 -7.50
N GLN A 13 8.23 25.04 -7.17
CA GLN A 13 8.15 23.70 -7.76
C GLN A 13 6.90 22.97 -7.26
N VAL A 14 6.58 23.05 -5.96
CA VAL A 14 5.34 22.50 -5.41
C VAL A 14 4.12 23.12 -6.10
N HIS A 15 4.09 24.43 -6.25
CA HIS A 15 3.00 25.14 -6.97
C HIS A 15 2.85 24.66 -8.41
N ARG A 16 3.96 24.51 -9.15
CA ARG A 16 3.94 24.02 -10.54
C ARG A 16 3.38 22.58 -10.63
N LEU A 17 3.76 21.70 -9.69
CA LEU A 17 3.28 20.30 -9.65
C LEU A 17 1.80 20.19 -9.27
N LEU A 18 1.20 21.25 -8.75
CA LEU A 18 -0.24 21.32 -8.46
C LEU A 18 -1.05 21.88 -9.64
N GLU A 19 -0.41 22.10 -10.81
CA GLU A 19 -1.04 22.47 -12.08
C GLU A 19 -2.04 23.65 -11.98
N GLY A 20 -1.74 24.61 -11.11
CA GLY A 20 -2.57 25.79 -10.93
C GLY A 20 -3.83 25.63 -10.09
N SER A 21 -4.04 24.46 -9.48
CA SER A 21 -5.19 24.20 -8.59
C SER A 21 -5.22 25.14 -7.36
N PHE A 22 -4.07 25.72 -7.01
CA PHE A 22 -3.91 26.62 -5.86
C PHE A 22 -3.03 27.80 -6.21
N SER A 23 -3.22 28.94 -5.55
CA SER A 23 -2.32 30.09 -5.73
C SER A 23 -0.95 29.80 -5.08
N LEU A 24 0.12 30.45 -5.58
CA LEU A 24 1.46 30.33 -4.98
C LEU A 24 1.46 30.72 -3.50
N ARG A 25 0.65 31.72 -3.12
CA ARG A 25 0.50 32.14 -1.74
C ARG A 25 -0.10 31.06 -0.87
N ALA A 26 -1.18 30.41 -1.32
CA ALA A 26 -1.79 29.29 -0.60
C ALA A 26 -0.80 28.13 -0.40
N VAL A 27 0.02 27.82 -1.41
CA VAL A 27 1.08 26.79 -1.30
C VAL A 27 2.13 27.20 -0.25
N GLN A 28 2.57 28.46 -0.26
CA GLN A 28 3.54 28.95 0.73
C GLN A 28 2.97 28.95 2.15
N ASP A 29 1.69 29.32 2.32
CA ASP A 29 1.02 29.28 3.62
C ASP A 29 0.90 27.86 4.13
N ALA A 30 0.54 26.89 3.27
CA ALA A 30 0.48 25.48 3.61
C ALA A 30 1.85 24.89 3.98
N LEU A 31 2.92 25.28 3.27
CA LEU A 31 4.29 24.83 3.60
C LEU A 31 4.74 25.38 4.95
N ARG A 32 4.47 26.66 5.25
CA ARG A 32 4.76 27.27 6.57
C ARG A 32 3.98 26.58 7.69
N PHE A 33 2.71 26.27 7.45
CA PHE A 33 1.92 25.52 8.42
C PHE A 33 2.50 24.10 8.64
N ALA A 34 2.81 23.37 7.57
CA ALA A 34 3.42 22.05 7.67
C ALA A 34 4.77 22.08 8.41
N GLU A 35 5.56 23.13 8.22
CA GLU A 35 6.82 23.37 8.94
C GLU A 35 6.56 23.67 10.43
N SER A 36 5.56 24.51 10.75
CA SER A 36 5.24 24.89 12.13
C SER A 36 4.81 23.69 13.00
N ILE A 37 4.24 22.64 12.38
CA ILE A 37 3.86 21.41 13.06
C ILE A 37 4.90 20.28 12.90
N GLY A 38 6.06 20.58 12.30
CA GLY A 38 7.18 19.63 12.16
C GLY A 38 7.04 18.58 11.06
N LEU A 39 5.99 18.61 10.25
CA LEU A 39 5.80 17.68 9.11
C LEU A 39 6.79 17.93 7.97
N VAL A 40 7.22 19.16 7.84
CA VAL A 40 8.17 19.62 6.81
C VAL A 40 9.34 20.30 7.50
N THR A 41 10.53 20.05 6.99
CA THR A 41 11.74 20.82 7.33
C THR A 41 12.14 21.66 6.13
N THR A 42 12.75 22.81 6.39
CA THR A 42 13.18 23.76 5.35
C THR A 42 14.68 23.99 5.46
N GLU A 43 15.38 23.84 4.34
CA GLU A 43 16.80 24.14 4.21
C GLU A 43 16.99 25.29 3.23
N THR A 44 17.91 26.22 3.54
CA THR A 44 18.27 27.32 2.64
C THR A 44 19.52 26.94 1.83
N VAL A 45 19.35 26.83 0.51
CA VAL A 45 20.44 26.57 -0.42
C VAL A 45 20.61 27.77 -1.36
N GLY A 46 21.62 28.57 -1.11
CA GLY A 46 21.82 29.85 -1.81
C GLY A 46 20.67 30.82 -1.54
N ARG A 47 19.87 31.10 -2.57
CA ARG A 47 18.65 31.97 -2.46
C ARG A 47 17.35 31.18 -2.45
N ALA A 48 17.41 29.86 -2.49
CA ALA A 48 16.24 28.98 -2.54
C ALA A 48 15.97 28.37 -1.16
N MET A 49 14.69 28.30 -0.80
CA MET A 49 14.20 27.51 0.33
C MET A 49 13.72 26.17 -0.21
N LEU A 50 14.36 25.10 0.21
CA LEU A 50 14.01 23.73 -0.12
C LEU A 50 13.25 23.10 1.04
N HIS A 51 12.09 22.57 0.75
CA HIS A 51 11.21 21.93 1.72
C HIS A 51 11.32 20.41 1.57
N HIS A 52 11.49 19.72 2.71
CA HIS A 52 11.59 18.26 2.81
C HIS A 52 10.47 17.72 3.70
N VAL A 53 10.02 16.51 3.44
CA VAL A 53 9.18 15.80 4.41
C VAL A 53 10.08 15.36 5.57
N ASN A 54 9.66 15.67 6.80
CA ASN A 54 10.29 15.15 8.00
C ASN A 54 9.85 13.68 8.19
N THR A 55 10.64 12.73 7.70
CA THR A 55 10.31 11.30 7.71
C THR A 55 10.18 10.71 9.11
N ASP A 56 10.79 11.36 10.11
CA ASP A 56 10.76 10.92 11.51
C ASP A 56 9.50 11.43 12.26
N HIS A 57 8.71 12.30 11.63
CA HIS A 57 7.48 12.79 12.22
C HIS A 57 6.41 11.70 12.26
N PHE A 58 5.80 11.45 13.43
CA PHE A 58 4.85 10.36 13.68
C PHE A 58 3.66 10.30 12.70
N ALA A 59 3.22 11.44 12.16
CA ALA A 59 2.11 11.50 11.22
C ALA A 59 2.48 11.13 9.78
N VAL A 60 3.77 11.02 9.42
CA VAL A 60 4.18 10.79 8.03
C VAL A 60 3.81 9.39 7.55
N ALA A 61 3.99 8.35 8.38
CA ALA A 61 3.58 6.99 8.03
C ALA A 61 2.06 6.88 7.80
N PRO A 62 1.18 7.36 8.70
CA PRO A 62 -0.27 7.40 8.44
C PRO A 62 -0.66 8.20 7.19
N LEU A 63 0.00 9.32 6.92
CA LEU A 63 -0.27 10.11 5.72
C LEU A 63 0.12 9.38 4.42
N ARG A 64 1.17 8.55 4.44
CA ARG A 64 1.53 7.70 3.30
C ARG A 64 0.44 6.65 3.04
N VAL A 65 -0.03 5.97 4.08
CA VAL A 65 -1.14 5.00 3.98
C VAL A 65 -2.40 5.68 3.43
N LEU A 66 -2.78 6.83 3.99
CA LEU A 66 -3.97 7.57 3.55
C LEU A 66 -3.86 8.03 2.09
N ARG A 67 -2.65 8.39 1.64
CA ARG A 67 -2.42 8.85 0.27
C ARG A 67 -2.51 7.71 -0.76
N ASP A 68 -1.96 6.55 -0.43
CA ASP A 68 -1.86 5.40 -1.32
C ASP A 68 -1.91 4.11 -0.49
N PRO A 69 -3.11 3.68 -0.12
CA PRO A 69 -3.28 2.49 0.71
C PRO A 69 -2.82 1.21 0.02
N MET A 70 -2.93 1.12 -1.31
CA MET A 70 -2.48 -0.06 -2.05
C MET A 70 -0.96 -0.19 -2.02
N ALA A 71 -0.23 0.88 -2.32
CA ALA A 71 1.24 0.87 -2.22
C ALA A 71 1.73 0.64 -0.78
N ALA A 72 0.98 1.11 0.24
CA ALA A 72 1.30 0.82 1.64
C ALA A 72 1.07 -0.66 2.00
N LEU A 73 0.02 -1.28 1.44
CA LEU A 73 -0.26 -2.71 1.60
C LEU A 73 0.80 -3.57 0.88
N GLU A 74 1.15 -3.23 -0.36
CA GLU A 74 2.25 -3.90 -1.09
C GLU A 74 3.56 -3.87 -0.31
N ALA A 75 3.91 -2.72 0.25
CA ALA A 75 5.15 -2.56 1.03
C ALA A 75 5.15 -3.44 2.28
N VAL A 76 4.06 -3.47 3.07
CA VAL A 76 4.01 -4.30 4.27
C VAL A 76 3.99 -5.79 3.93
N ILE A 77 3.36 -6.20 2.83
CA ILE A 77 3.41 -7.59 2.35
C ILE A 77 4.86 -7.96 2.00
N ALA A 78 5.53 -7.16 1.18
CA ALA A 78 6.90 -7.44 0.75
C ALA A 78 7.91 -7.51 1.92
N GLU A 79 7.65 -6.78 3.03
CA GLU A 79 8.47 -6.82 4.25
C GLU A 79 8.25 -8.10 5.10
N ASN A 80 7.15 -8.85 4.86
CA ASN A 80 6.69 -9.98 5.72
C ASN A 80 6.49 -11.31 4.96
N VAL A 81 6.98 -11.40 3.73
CA VAL A 81 7.03 -12.64 2.95
C VAL A 81 8.48 -13.02 2.68
N ASP A 82 8.69 -14.32 2.43
CA ASP A 82 9.99 -14.90 2.15
C ASP A 82 9.99 -15.68 0.82
N GLU A 83 11.07 -16.39 0.52
CA GLU A 83 11.25 -17.16 -0.71
C GLU A 83 10.26 -18.32 -0.89
N TRP A 84 9.53 -18.74 0.15
CA TRP A 84 8.51 -19.78 0.07
C TRP A 84 7.16 -19.26 -0.43
N VAL A 85 6.98 -17.93 -0.48
CA VAL A 85 5.76 -17.29 -0.99
C VAL A 85 5.92 -16.99 -2.47
N GLU A 86 5.13 -17.65 -3.32
CA GLU A 86 5.10 -17.39 -4.76
C GLU A 86 4.31 -16.13 -5.09
N SER A 87 3.17 -15.93 -4.44
CA SER A 87 2.36 -14.73 -4.65
C SER A 87 1.42 -14.44 -3.48
N VAL A 88 1.05 -13.17 -3.35
CA VAL A 88 -0.02 -12.71 -2.45
C VAL A 88 -1.06 -11.96 -3.26
N ILE A 89 -2.30 -12.36 -3.12
CA ILE A 89 -3.45 -11.85 -3.87
C ILE A 89 -4.42 -11.19 -2.88
N LEU A 90 -4.69 -9.90 -3.08
CA LEU A 90 -5.79 -9.22 -2.41
C LEU A 90 -7.11 -9.62 -3.08
N PHE A 91 -8.11 -10.03 -2.30
CA PHE A 91 -9.43 -10.39 -2.82
C PHE A 91 -10.55 -9.79 -1.96
N GLY A 92 -11.77 -10.24 -2.10
CA GLY A 92 -12.89 -9.75 -1.28
C GLY A 92 -13.36 -8.35 -1.64
N SER A 93 -13.98 -7.66 -0.67
CA SER A 93 -14.63 -6.37 -0.87
C SER A 93 -13.66 -5.24 -1.23
N VAL A 94 -12.45 -5.25 -0.65
CA VAL A 94 -11.43 -4.24 -0.92
C VAL A 94 -10.93 -4.34 -2.37
N ALA A 95 -10.69 -5.55 -2.86
CA ALA A 95 -10.26 -5.78 -4.25
C ALA A 95 -11.32 -5.32 -5.27
N ARG A 96 -12.61 -5.47 -4.95
CA ARG A 96 -13.72 -5.04 -5.82
C ARG A 96 -14.05 -3.55 -5.71
N GLY A 97 -13.39 -2.80 -4.81
CA GLY A 97 -13.71 -1.39 -4.57
C GLY A 97 -15.05 -1.19 -3.82
N GLU A 98 -15.54 -2.21 -3.13
CA GLU A 98 -16.79 -2.22 -2.36
C GLU A 98 -16.55 -2.07 -0.85
N ALA A 99 -15.33 -1.69 -0.47
CA ALA A 99 -14.94 -1.58 0.93
C ALA A 99 -15.79 -0.56 1.69
N SER A 100 -16.16 -0.90 2.92
CA SER A 100 -16.84 -0.06 3.90
C SER A 100 -15.94 0.18 5.12
N ASP A 101 -16.43 0.94 6.10
CA ASP A 101 -15.77 1.18 7.38
C ASP A 101 -15.55 -0.09 8.25
N ARG A 102 -16.18 -1.20 7.88
CA ARG A 102 -16.09 -2.51 8.56
C ARG A 102 -15.46 -3.60 7.70
N SER A 103 -14.94 -3.24 6.53
CA SER A 103 -14.33 -4.22 5.64
C SER A 103 -12.95 -4.62 6.15
N ASP A 104 -12.71 -5.93 6.16
CA ASP A 104 -11.41 -6.52 6.43
C ASP A 104 -10.58 -6.58 5.14
N ILE A 105 -9.27 -6.72 5.28
CA ILE A 105 -8.37 -7.00 4.17
C ILE A 105 -8.26 -8.51 4.02
N ASP A 106 -8.71 -9.04 2.89
CA ASP A 106 -8.65 -10.47 2.57
C ASP A 106 -7.43 -10.75 1.68
N LEU A 107 -6.47 -11.54 2.16
CA LEU A 107 -5.27 -11.93 1.42
C LEU A 107 -5.23 -13.45 1.20
N ALA A 108 -4.96 -13.86 -0.03
CA ALA A 108 -4.59 -15.24 -0.35
C ALA A 108 -3.07 -15.32 -0.57
N VAL A 109 -2.39 -16.08 0.25
CA VAL A 109 -0.95 -16.35 0.15
C VAL A 109 -0.77 -17.71 -0.52
N ILE A 110 -0.15 -17.69 -1.69
CA ILE A 110 0.16 -18.90 -2.46
C ILE A 110 1.62 -19.24 -2.25
N THR A 111 1.87 -20.46 -1.78
CA THR A 111 3.20 -20.89 -1.35
C THR A 111 3.70 -22.10 -2.16
N ILE A 112 5.02 -22.23 -2.28
CA ILE A 112 5.63 -23.41 -2.90
C ILE A 112 5.83 -24.55 -1.92
N SER A 113 5.82 -24.27 -0.61
CA SER A 113 5.90 -25.26 0.47
C SER A 113 5.20 -24.74 1.73
N ASP A 114 5.35 -25.46 2.86
CA ASP A 114 4.80 -25.03 4.15
C ASP A 114 5.40 -23.66 4.56
N TRP A 115 4.53 -22.74 4.89
CA TRP A 115 4.88 -21.39 5.32
C TRP A 115 4.17 -21.02 6.62
N ASN A 116 4.90 -20.51 7.59
CA ASN A 116 4.41 -20.25 8.94
C ASN A 116 4.22 -18.74 9.23
N GLY A 117 4.41 -17.86 8.25
CA GLY A 117 4.35 -16.40 8.42
C GLY A 117 2.93 -15.81 8.46
N GLN A 118 1.87 -16.64 8.45
CA GLN A 118 0.47 -16.17 8.40
C GLN A 118 0.14 -15.17 9.51
N ALA A 119 0.43 -15.50 10.76
CA ALA A 119 0.11 -14.65 11.91
C ALA A 119 0.93 -13.34 11.89
N ASP A 120 2.21 -13.42 11.53
CA ASP A 120 3.09 -12.25 11.46
C ASP A 120 2.62 -11.28 10.37
N LEU A 121 2.22 -11.80 9.21
CA LEU A 121 1.68 -11.00 8.11
C LEU A 121 0.34 -10.33 8.51
N GLN A 122 -0.59 -11.07 9.13
CA GLN A 122 -1.86 -10.53 9.64
C GLN A 122 -1.62 -9.37 10.59
N ASP A 123 -0.75 -9.57 11.59
CA ASP A 123 -0.41 -8.56 12.58
C ASP A 123 0.28 -7.34 11.95
N ALA A 124 1.18 -7.54 10.98
CA ALA A 124 1.87 -6.47 10.30
C ALA A 124 0.90 -5.61 9.47
N VAL A 125 -0.01 -6.25 8.71
CA VAL A 125 -1.05 -5.57 7.94
C VAL A 125 -1.98 -4.81 8.87
N GLN A 126 -2.49 -5.44 9.93
CA GLN A 126 -3.38 -4.78 10.90
C GLN A 126 -2.73 -3.56 11.54
N ARG A 127 -1.46 -3.65 11.96
CA ARG A 127 -0.73 -2.51 12.53
C ARG A 127 -0.52 -1.38 11.52
N ARG A 128 -0.23 -1.70 10.26
CA ARG A 128 0.06 -0.71 9.22
C ARG A 128 -1.19 -0.06 8.64
N MET A 129 -2.23 -0.87 8.42
CA MET A 129 -3.45 -0.43 7.73
C MET A 129 -4.55 0.03 8.69
N GLY A 130 -4.53 -0.43 9.94
CA GLY A 130 -5.49 -0.05 10.97
C GLY A 130 -6.85 -0.76 10.88
N CYS A 131 -6.95 -1.84 10.10
CA CYS A 131 -8.13 -2.69 9.96
C CYS A 131 -7.75 -4.17 10.09
N SER A 132 -8.73 -5.04 10.31
CA SER A 132 -8.51 -6.49 10.39
C SER A 132 -7.97 -7.03 9.07
N CYS A 133 -7.23 -8.12 9.14
CA CYS A 133 -6.71 -8.81 7.97
C CYS A 133 -6.95 -10.32 8.13
N ASP A 134 -7.59 -10.91 7.13
CA ASP A 134 -7.74 -12.36 7.02
C ASP A 134 -6.79 -12.91 5.96
N VAL A 135 -6.02 -13.92 6.34
CA VAL A 135 -5.02 -14.54 5.44
C VAL A 135 -5.38 -15.99 5.20
N LEU A 136 -5.68 -16.33 3.95
CA LEU A 136 -5.84 -17.69 3.46
C LEU A 136 -4.52 -18.19 2.87
N VAL A 137 -3.91 -19.21 3.48
CA VAL A 137 -2.65 -19.79 2.97
C VAL A 137 -2.98 -21.08 2.21
N GLN A 138 -2.46 -21.20 0.99
CA GLN A 138 -2.58 -22.40 0.17
C GLN A 138 -1.27 -22.67 -0.57
N THR A 139 -0.87 -23.94 -0.68
CA THR A 139 0.20 -24.29 -1.62
C THR A 139 -0.30 -24.18 -3.06
N CYS A 140 0.61 -23.97 -4.03
CA CYS A 140 0.27 -23.91 -5.46
C CYS A 140 -0.56 -25.13 -5.90
N ALA A 141 -0.14 -26.32 -5.48
CA ALA A 141 -0.84 -27.57 -5.82
C ALA A 141 -2.26 -27.60 -5.25
N ARG A 142 -2.43 -27.16 -4.00
CA ARG A 142 -3.74 -27.14 -3.35
C ARG A 142 -4.65 -26.06 -3.93
N PHE A 143 -4.12 -24.89 -4.26
CA PHE A 143 -4.85 -23.84 -4.96
C PHE A 143 -5.41 -24.33 -6.30
N ASP A 144 -4.57 -25.00 -7.11
CA ASP A 144 -4.97 -25.58 -8.40
C ASP A 144 -6.01 -26.70 -8.26
N GLU A 145 -5.92 -27.52 -7.22
CA GLU A 145 -6.91 -28.55 -6.91
C GLU A 145 -8.28 -27.93 -6.58
N LEU A 146 -8.30 -26.96 -5.67
CA LEU A 146 -9.50 -26.27 -5.27
C LEU A 146 -10.14 -25.45 -6.42
N ALA A 147 -9.30 -24.87 -7.29
CA ALA A 147 -9.77 -24.20 -8.50
C ALA A 147 -10.50 -25.17 -9.44
N ARG A 148 -9.95 -26.37 -9.66
CA ARG A 148 -10.59 -27.42 -10.48
C ARG A 148 -11.86 -27.98 -9.83
N ALA A 149 -11.91 -28.03 -8.51
CA ALA A 149 -13.10 -28.43 -7.75
C ALA A 149 -14.23 -27.39 -7.76
N GLY A 150 -13.95 -26.17 -8.23
CA GLY A 150 -14.92 -25.08 -8.26
C GLY A 150 -15.21 -24.47 -6.88
N GLU A 151 -14.21 -24.46 -5.99
CA GLU A 151 -14.36 -23.87 -4.66
C GLU A 151 -14.71 -22.37 -4.77
N PRO A 152 -15.82 -21.92 -4.18
CA PRO A 152 -16.33 -20.55 -4.39
C PRO A 152 -15.30 -19.47 -4.07
N VAL A 153 -14.59 -19.56 -2.94
CA VAL A 153 -13.60 -18.58 -2.51
C VAL A 153 -12.44 -18.49 -3.49
N ILE A 154 -12.00 -19.63 -4.03
CA ILE A 154 -10.94 -19.67 -5.04
C ILE A 154 -11.44 -19.07 -6.36
N GLY A 155 -12.71 -19.31 -6.70
CA GLY A 155 -13.37 -18.69 -7.86
C GLY A 155 -13.37 -17.15 -7.76
N ASP A 156 -13.66 -16.62 -6.58
CA ASP A 156 -13.63 -15.17 -6.33
C ASP A 156 -12.19 -14.61 -6.44
N ILE A 157 -11.21 -15.29 -5.87
CA ILE A 157 -9.78 -14.92 -5.98
C ILE A 157 -9.34 -14.90 -7.45
N ILE A 158 -9.73 -15.89 -8.24
CA ILE A 158 -9.39 -15.97 -9.66
C ILE A 158 -10.02 -14.83 -10.45
N ARG A 159 -11.29 -14.52 -10.19
CA ARG A 159 -12.05 -13.51 -10.93
C ARG A 159 -11.64 -12.08 -10.60
N ASP A 160 -11.60 -11.75 -9.32
CA ASP A 160 -11.52 -10.35 -8.85
C ASP A 160 -10.17 -10.04 -8.16
N GLY A 161 -9.33 -11.04 -7.91
CA GLY A 161 -8.09 -10.88 -7.15
C GLY A 161 -7.07 -9.95 -7.82
N ILE A 162 -6.40 -9.15 -6.99
CA ILE A 162 -5.32 -8.23 -7.38
C ILE A 162 -4.01 -8.77 -6.82
N ALA A 163 -3.01 -9.01 -7.70
CA ALA A 163 -1.69 -9.44 -7.24
C ALA A 163 -0.99 -8.27 -6.52
N MET A 164 -0.67 -8.47 -5.25
CA MET A 164 0.04 -7.52 -4.39
C MET A 164 1.53 -7.88 -4.26
N TYR A 165 1.88 -9.15 -4.47
CA TYR A 165 3.25 -9.65 -4.48
C TYR A 165 3.36 -10.83 -5.44
N GLY A 166 4.50 -10.94 -6.14
CA GLY A 166 4.72 -12.01 -7.12
C GLY A 166 3.82 -11.91 -8.35
N GLU A 167 3.73 -13.01 -9.09
CA GLU A 167 2.88 -13.06 -10.27
C GLU A 167 1.54 -13.75 -9.97
N ARG A 168 0.52 -13.43 -10.76
CA ARG A 168 -0.75 -14.17 -10.70
C ARG A 168 -0.52 -15.66 -11.00
N PRO A 169 -1.07 -16.58 -10.18
CA PRO A 169 -1.04 -18.00 -10.48
C PRO A 169 -1.50 -18.32 -11.89
N SER A 170 -0.95 -19.39 -12.49
CA SER A 170 -1.24 -19.76 -13.89
C SER A 170 -2.72 -19.99 -14.17
N THR A 171 -3.46 -20.47 -13.19
CA THR A 171 -4.93 -20.63 -13.20
C THR A 171 -5.66 -19.31 -13.35
N MET A 172 -5.11 -18.19 -12.83
CA MET A 172 -5.69 -16.84 -12.96
C MET A 172 -5.38 -16.17 -14.30
N ARG A 173 -4.39 -16.69 -15.08
CA ARG A 173 -3.98 -16.10 -16.37
C ARG A 173 -4.85 -16.54 -17.56
N LYS A 174 -5.75 -17.50 -17.35
CA LYS A 174 -6.59 -18.12 -18.41
C LYS A 174 -8.02 -17.60 -18.47
N SER A 175 -8.34 -16.55 -17.72
CA SER A 175 -9.67 -15.93 -17.70
C SER A 175 -9.73 -14.67 -18.55
#